data_bb579849a1696ec0bdda4e72af36fa7c
#
_entry.id   bb579849a1696ec0bdda4e72af36fa7c
#
_cell.length_a   1.000
_cell.length_b   1.000
_cell.length_c   1.000
_cell.angle_alpha   90.00
_cell.angle_beta   90.00
_cell.angle_gamma   90.00
#
_symmetry.space_group_name_H-M   'P 1'
#
loop_
_entity.id
_entity.type
_entity.pdbx_description
1 polymer ?
#
loop_
_entity_poly.entity_id
_entity_poly.type
_entity_poly.pdbx_seq_one_letter_code
_entity_poly.pdbx_strand_id
1 'polypeptide(L)'
;MAQATSPATGHRYGVARVCQVWDVPRSSFYAAQQANPAEVGPKLSPARRGPKPALSDEDLLAAIRADLVRSPWTGEGHRKVWARLRALDGIRVARKRVLRLMREHRLLSPHRARPRPETSHERQIITAAPNVMWAIDATQVTTVRDGKVWLFGVAEHWNAELLGWHVAKHGTRFEAIQAVGMAVRQQFCHLGAGAARGLALRHDHGSNFMAEAFQKQIRFWGISPSYAFVGEPETNGVIERLFRTLKEQIVHGRIFQTIDEVRDAVRSFVARYNAEWLIEKNGHRSPADMRAAWQQETFRRAA
;
A
#
# COMPACT_ATOMS: atom_id res chain seq x y z
N MET A 1 -2.64 -43.03 -39.53
CA MET A 1 -2.57 -42.15 -40.72
C MET A 1 -1.24 -42.18 -41.44
N ALA A 2 -0.08 -42.10 -40.78
CA ALA A 2 1.23 -42.11 -41.48
C ALA A 2 1.50 -43.41 -42.30
N GLN A 3 0.88 -44.51 -41.97
CA GLN A 3 0.95 -45.78 -42.68
C GLN A 3 -0.18 -46.00 -43.70
N ALA A 4 -1.17 -45.10 -43.73
CA ALA A 4 -2.26 -45.17 -44.68
C ALA A 4 -1.81 -44.79 -46.11
N THR A 5 -2.39 -45.41 -47.14
CA THR A 5 -2.08 -45.15 -48.53
C THR A 5 -3.06 -44.18 -49.15
N SER A 6 -2.55 -43.32 -50.02
CA SER A 6 -3.39 -42.37 -50.78
C SER A 6 -4.26 -43.14 -51.78
N PRO A 7 -5.55 -42.95 -51.79
CA PRO A 7 -6.42 -43.61 -52.77
C PRO A 7 -6.16 -43.12 -54.20
N ALA A 8 -5.58 -41.95 -54.39
CA ALA A 8 -5.32 -41.39 -55.70
C ALA A 8 -3.96 -41.80 -56.27
N THR A 9 -2.96 -42.10 -55.44
CA THR A 9 -1.57 -42.31 -55.90
C THR A 9 -1.01 -43.67 -55.45
N GLY A 10 -1.69 -44.44 -54.59
CA GLY A 10 -1.21 -45.68 -54.03
C GLY A 10 0.02 -45.61 -53.10
N HIS A 11 0.55 -44.40 -52.85
CA HIS A 11 1.74 -44.21 -51.98
C HIS A 11 1.32 -43.93 -50.54
N ARG A 12 2.15 -44.36 -49.59
CA ARG A 12 1.95 -44.06 -48.16
C ARG A 12 2.17 -42.59 -47.90
N TYR A 13 1.34 -41.95 -47.03
CA TYR A 13 1.44 -40.54 -46.70
C TYR A 13 2.77 -40.19 -45.99
N GLY A 14 3.31 -41.13 -45.23
CA GLY A 14 4.58 -40.92 -44.48
C GLY A 14 4.41 -39.94 -43.29
N VAL A 15 5.30 -40.11 -42.31
CA VAL A 15 5.29 -39.31 -41.07
C VAL A 15 5.54 -37.82 -41.34
N ALA A 16 6.43 -37.47 -42.24
CA ALA A 16 6.76 -36.07 -42.53
C ALA A 16 5.56 -35.28 -43.02
N ARG A 17 4.81 -35.81 -44.00
CA ARG A 17 3.63 -35.16 -44.59
C ARG A 17 2.48 -35.10 -43.62
N VAL A 18 2.22 -36.12 -42.82
CA VAL A 18 1.18 -36.14 -41.80
C VAL A 18 1.50 -35.10 -40.71
N CYS A 19 2.71 -35.04 -40.22
CA CYS A 19 3.14 -34.03 -39.23
C CYS A 19 3.01 -32.60 -39.76
N GLN A 20 3.35 -32.37 -41.03
CA GLN A 20 3.23 -31.06 -41.67
C GLN A 20 1.76 -30.63 -41.80
N VAL A 21 0.86 -31.49 -42.25
CA VAL A 21 -0.57 -31.20 -42.42
C VAL A 21 -1.28 -30.95 -41.08
N TRP A 22 -0.80 -31.58 -40.01
CA TRP A 22 -1.41 -31.49 -38.67
C TRP A 22 -0.67 -30.50 -37.78
N ASP A 23 0.31 -29.78 -38.30
CA ASP A 23 1.17 -28.82 -37.58
C ASP A 23 1.75 -29.40 -36.28
N VAL A 24 2.20 -30.64 -36.35
CA VAL A 24 2.84 -31.34 -35.21
C VAL A 24 4.31 -31.52 -35.49
N PRO A 25 5.22 -31.08 -34.59
CA PRO A 25 6.65 -31.31 -34.72
C PRO A 25 6.97 -32.82 -34.85
N ARG A 26 7.80 -33.20 -35.81
CA ARG A 26 8.19 -34.61 -36.01
C ARG A 26 8.82 -35.24 -34.76
N SER A 27 9.55 -34.44 -33.99
CA SER A 27 10.13 -34.86 -32.70
C SER A 27 9.06 -35.28 -31.69
N SER A 28 7.94 -34.57 -31.62
CA SER A 28 6.82 -34.92 -30.74
C SER A 28 6.14 -36.23 -31.17
N PHE A 29 6.04 -36.48 -32.48
CA PHE A 29 5.49 -37.72 -33.00
C PHE A 29 6.33 -38.93 -32.61
N TYR A 30 7.68 -38.84 -32.80
CA TYR A 30 8.58 -39.93 -32.43
C TYR A 30 8.71 -40.11 -30.92
N ALA A 31 8.68 -39.01 -30.15
CA ALA A 31 8.68 -39.08 -28.70
C ALA A 31 7.41 -39.79 -28.16
N ALA A 32 6.26 -39.58 -28.80
CA ALA A 32 5.02 -40.26 -28.44
C ALA A 32 5.05 -41.75 -28.80
N GLN A 33 5.72 -42.14 -29.91
CA GLN A 33 5.90 -43.55 -30.27
C GLN A 33 6.85 -44.30 -29.36
N GLN A 34 7.88 -43.62 -28.83
CA GLN A 34 8.87 -44.20 -27.91
C GLN A 34 8.39 -44.24 -26.46
N ALA A 35 7.29 -43.49 -26.13
CA ALA A 35 6.71 -43.52 -24.81
C ALA A 35 6.02 -44.88 -24.57
N ASN A 36 6.70 -45.76 -23.81
CA ASN A 36 6.17 -47.03 -23.40
C ASN A 36 5.01 -46.79 -22.41
N PRO A 37 3.74 -47.19 -22.71
CA PRO A 37 2.64 -46.97 -21.80
C PRO A 37 2.75 -47.64 -20.44
N ALA A 38 3.65 -48.67 -20.34
CA ALA A 38 3.90 -49.39 -19.10
C ALA A 38 4.85 -48.68 -18.13
N GLU A 39 5.53 -47.60 -18.54
CA GLU A 39 6.46 -46.85 -17.71
C GLU A 39 5.90 -45.50 -17.20
N VAL A 40 4.62 -45.23 -17.36
CA VAL A 40 3.98 -44.05 -16.77
C VAL A 40 3.68 -44.32 -15.29
N GLY A 41 4.73 -44.54 -14.51
CA GLY A 41 4.68 -44.31 -13.09
C GLY A 41 4.36 -42.83 -12.82
N PRO A 42 3.89 -42.46 -11.60
CA PRO A 42 3.56 -41.09 -11.29
C PRO A 42 4.76 -40.22 -11.67
N LYS A 43 4.55 -39.29 -12.64
CA LYS A 43 5.58 -38.33 -13.06
C LYS A 43 6.06 -37.61 -11.81
N LEU A 44 7.19 -38.06 -11.27
CA LEU A 44 7.89 -37.32 -10.23
C LEU A 44 8.09 -35.90 -10.79
N SER A 45 7.48 -34.93 -10.15
CA SER A 45 7.67 -33.54 -10.53
C SER A 45 9.17 -33.28 -10.61
N PRO A 46 9.70 -32.74 -11.72
CA PRO A 46 11.14 -32.55 -11.86
C PRO A 46 11.66 -31.79 -10.66
N ALA A 47 12.72 -32.30 -10.05
CA ALA A 47 13.36 -31.66 -8.90
C ALA A 47 13.65 -30.21 -9.25
N ARG A 48 13.22 -29.29 -8.37
CA ARG A 48 13.44 -27.84 -8.58
C ARG A 48 14.95 -27.61 -8.79
N ARG A 49 15.30 -27.03 -9.93
CA ARG A 49 16.69 -26.64 -10.23
C ARG A 49 17.05 -25.46 -9.34
N GLY A 50 18.23 -25.46 -8.75
CA GLY A 50 18.77 -24.39 -7.93
C GLY A 50 19.16 -24.84 -6.50
N PRO A 51 19.89 -24.01 -5.75
CA PRO A 51 20.28 -24.33 -4.39
C PRO A 51 19.02 -24.46 -3.50
N LYS A 52 19.07 -25.40 -2.55
CA LYS A 52 18.00 -25.55 -1.56
C LYS A 52 17.89 -24.24 -0.76
N PRO A 53 16.67 -23.70 -0.55
CA PRO A 53 16.51 -22.50 0.26
C PRO A 53 16.92 -22.80 1.70
N ALA A 54 17.57 -21.83 2.35
CA ALA A 54 18.03 -21.96 3.74
C ALA A 54 16.87 -22.16 4.75
N LEU A 55 15.66 -21.70 4.40
CA LEU A 55 14.44 -21.85 5.20
C LEU A 55 13.44 -22.72 4.42
N SER A 56 12.84 -23.73 5.06
CA SER A 56 11.82 -24.58 4.44
C SER A 56 10.52 -23.80 4.17
N ASP A 57 9.61 -24.31 3.36
CA ASP A 57 8.30 -23.69 3.14
C ASP A 57 7.42 -23.81 4.41
N GLU A 58 7.60 -24.87 5.17
CA GLU A 58 6.90 -25.11 6.44
C GLU A 58 7.33 -24.10 7.51
N ASP A 59 8.63 -23.90 7.71
CA ASP A 59 9.14 -22.91 8.65
C ASP A 59 8.77 -21.49 8.25
N LEU A 60 8.84 -21.18 6.94
CA LEU A 60 8.40 -19.87 6.44
C LEU A 60 6.90 -19.64 6.65
N LEU A 61 6.09 -20.68 6.46
CA LEU A 61 4.66 -20.60 6.72
C LEU A 61 4.37 -20.39 8.21
N ALA A 62 5.09 -21.07 9.08
CA ALA A 62 4.99 -20.86 10.52
C ALA A 62 5.35 -19.42 10.92
N ALA A 63 6.43 -18.88 10.35
CA ALA A 63 6.81 -17.48 10.56
C ALA A 63 5.76 -16.49 10.02
N ILE A 64 5.18 -16.74 8.84
CA ILE A 64 4.07 -15.92 8.28
C ILE A 64 2.87 -15.92 9.24
N ARG A 65 2.47 -17.09 9.76
CA ARG A 65 1.33 -17.20 10.70
C ARG A 65 1.63 -16.47 12.00
N ALA A 66 2.83 -16.63 12.56
CA ALA A 66 3.25 -15.94 13.77
C ALA A 66 3.24 -14.40 13.57
N ASP A 67 3.71 -13.91 12.42
CA ASP A 67 3.67 -12.49 12.08
C ASP A 67 2.23 -11.96 12.00
N LEU A 68 1.33 -12.68 11.35
CA LEU A 68 -0.09 -12.29 11.25
C LEU A 68 -0.79 -12.25 12.61
N VAL A 69 -0.48 -13.18 13.53
CA VAL A 69 -1.02 -13.19 14.89
C VAL A 69 -0.46 -12.04 15.73
N ARG A 70 0.84 -11.76 15.60
CA ARG A 70 1.52 -10.67 16.31
C ARG A 70 1.08 -9.29 15.79
N SER A 71 0.72 -9.18 14.50
CA SER A 71 0.38 -7.91 13.88
C SER A 71 -0.88 -7.32 14.50
N PRO A 72 -0.83 -6.06 14.93
CA PRO A 72 -2.01 -5.34 15.40
C PRO A 72 -2.93 -4.90 14.25
N TRP A 73 -2.50 -5.07 13.01
CA TRP A 73 -3.16 -4.59 11.82
C TRP A 73 -3.99 -5.68 11.16
N THR A 74 -5.20 -5.35 10.74
CA THR A 74 -6.10 -6.28 10.08
C THR A 74 -5.99 -6.18 8.55
N GLY A 75 -6.17 -7.31 7.87
CA GLY A 75 -6.27 -7.35 6.41
C GLY A 75 -5.02 -6.96 5.66
N GLU A 76 -3.84 -7.13 6.23
CA GLU A 76 -2.58 -6.82 5.57
C GLU A 76 -2.20 -7.85 4.50
N GLY A 77 -1.71 -7.33 3.36
CA GLY A 77 -1.29 -8.17 2.24
C GLY A 77 0.15 -8.67 2.38
N HIS A 78 0.52 -9.63 1.53
CA HIS A 78 1.83 -10.27 1.48
C HIS A 78 3.05 -9.32 1.47
N ARG A 79 2.89 -8.08 0.97
CA ARG A 79 3.98 -7.09 0.93
C ARG A 79 4.37 -6.64 2.34
N LYS A 80 3.38 -6.43 3.20
CA LYS A 80 3.58 -6.02 4.59
C LYS A 80 4.17 -7.16 5.42
N VAL A 81 3.61 -8.36 5.30
CA VAL A 81 4.14 -9.58 5.93
C VAL A 81 5.60 -9.79 5.54
N TRP A 82 5.91 -9.76 4.23
CA TRP A 82 7.28 -9.89 3.74
C TRP A 82 8.22 -8.82 4.32
N ALA A 83 7.74 -7.58 4.43
CA ALA A 83 8.54 -6.48 4.96
C ALA A 83 8.84 -6.66 6.45
N ARG A 84 7.86 -7.10 7.27
CA ARG A 84 8.05 -7.37 8.70
C ARG A 84 8.95 -8.59 8.94
N LEU A 85 8.74 -9.68 8.22
CA LEU A 85 9.64 -10.85 8.30
C LEU A 85 11.10 -10.45 8.05
N ARG A 86 11.33 -9.54 7.10
CA ARG A 86 12.67 -9.03 6.81
C ARG A 86 13.20 -8.06 7.86
N ALA A 87 12.38 -7.10 8.29
CA ALA A 87 12.80 -6.02 9.18
C ALA A 87 12.87 -6.43 10.65
N LEU A 88 11.90 -7.26 11.11
CA LEU A 88 11.76 -7.64 12.51
C LEU A 88 12.38 -9.01 12.83
N ASP A 89 12.20 -9.97 11.93
CA ASP A 89 12.62 -11.36 12.16
C ASP A 89 13.90 -11.72 11.39
N GLY A 90 14.48 -10.80 10.59
CA GLY A 90 15.70 -11.04 9.83
C GLY A 90 15.56 -12.05 8.68
N ILE A 91 14.33 -12.51 8.39
CA ILE A 91 14.05 -13.56 7.39
C ILE A 91 14.13 -12.96 5.98
N ARG A 92 15.20 -13.30 5.25
CA ARG A 92 15.45 -12.82 3.90
C ARG A 92 15.00 -13.84 2.86
N VAL A 93 13.77 -13.69 2.36
CA VAL A 93 13.16 -14.53 1.33
C VAL A 93 12.61 -13.69 0.18
N ALA A 94 12.41 -14.32 -0.98
CA ALA A 94 11.79 -13.63 -2.12
C ALA A 94 10.31 -13.32 -1.82
N ARG A 95 9.87 -12.09 -2.12
CA ARG A 95 8.47 -11.65 -1.95
C ARG A 95 7.47 -12.57 -2.66
N LYS A 96 7.83 -13.09 -3.84
CA LYS A 96 6.99 -14.05 -4.59
C LYS A 96 6.74 -15.34 -3.82
N ARG A 97 7.72 -15.80 -3.01
CA ARG A 97 7.57 -17.00 -2.18
C ARG A 97 6.58 -16.81 -1.05
N VAL A 98 6.65 -15.65 -0.36
CA VAL A 98 5.64 -15.26 0.65
C VAL A 98 4.25 -15.16 0.03
N LEU A 99 4.11 -14.50 -1.13
CA LEU A 99 2.83 -14.42 -1.84
C LEU A 99 2.27 -15.80 -2.18
N ARG A 100 3.11 -16.73 -2.66
CA ARG A 100 2.69 -18.09 -3.01
C ARG A 100 2.13 -18.82 -1.79
N LEU A 101 2.89 -18.88 -0.68
CA LEU A 101 2.45 -19.54 0.54
C LEU A 101 1.18 -18.91 1.13
N MET A 102 1.11 -17.59 1.20
CA MET A 102 -0.11 -16.91 1.67
C MET A 102 -1.33 -17.21 0.80
N ARG A 103 -1.14 -17.39 -0.52
CA ARG A 103 -2.23 -17.76 -1.44
C ARG A 103 -2.65 -19.21 -1.24
N GLU A 104 -1.71 -20.14 -1.21
CA GLU A 104 -1.94 -21.59 -1.01
C GLU A 104 -2.71 -21.84 0.30
N HIS A 105 -2.37 -21.09 1.35
CA HIS A 105 -2.96 -21.25 2.69
C HIS A 105 -4.10 -20.26 3.00
N ARG A 106 -4.63 -19.52 2.00
CA ARG A 106 -5.75 -18.57 2.14
C ARG A 106 -5.52 -17.47 3.18
N LEU A 107 -4.27 -17.02 3.33
CA LEU A 107 -3.84 -15.97 4.25
C LEU A 107 -3.77 -14.58 3.61
N LEU A 108 -4.25 -14.42 2.37
CA LEU A 108 -4.26 -13.12 1.70
C LEU A 108 -5.32 -12.21 2.29
N SER A 109 -5.05 -10.90 2.27
CA SER A 109 -5.99 -9.87 2.70
C SER A 109 -7.34 -9.99 1.98
N PRO A 110 -8.47 -9.91 2.69
CA PRO A 110 -9.81 -9.86 2.10
C PRO A 110 -10.05 -8.54 1.35
N HIS A 111 -9.34 -7.47 1.72
CA HIS A 111 -9.47 -6.15 1.10
C HIS A 111 -8.65 -6.08 -0.19
N ARG A 112 -9.15 -6.69 -1.25
CA ARG A 112 -8.53 -6.60 -2.56
C ARG A 112 -8.89 -5.26 -3.20
N ALA A 113 -7.89 -4.42 -3.43
CA ALA A 113 -8.08 -3.27 -4.30
C ALA A 113 -8.52 -3.76 -5.69
N ARG A 114 -9.58 -3.18 -6.25
CA ARG A 114 -9.93 -3.42 -7.65
C ARG A 114 -8.72 -3.05 -8.52
N PRO A 115 -8.42 -3.80 -9.59
CA PRO A 115 -7.41 -3.38 -10.55
C PRO A 115 -7.77 -1.95 -11.00
N ARG A 116 -6.83 -1.02 -10.83
CA ARG A 116 -6.99 0.31 -11.41
C ARG A 116 -6.69 0.19 -12.90
N PRO A 117 -7.43 0.88 -13.78
CA PRO A 117 -6.98 1.06 -15.14
C PRO A 117 -5.58 1.69 -15.10
N GLU A 118 -4.71 1.28 -16.02
CA GLU A 118 -3.42 1.93 -16.20
C GLU A 118 -3.67 3.39 -16.62
N THR A 119 -3.52 4.29 -15.68
CA THR A 119 -3.47 5.72 -15.96
C THR A 119 -2.00 6.11 -16.04
N SER A 120 -1.63 6.79 -17.11
CA SER A 120 -0.29 7.34 -17.28
C SER A 120 -0.07 8.45 -16.25
N HIS A 121 0.60 8.12 -15.14
CA HIS A 121 0.87 9.05 -14.05
C HIS A 121 2.15 9.85 -14.30
N GLU A 122 2.12 10.80 -15.20
CA GLU A 122 3.23 11.72 -15.41
C GLU A 122 3.36 12.80 -14.31
N ARG A 123 2.39 12.89 -13.37
CA ARG A 123 2.32 13.98 -12.39
C ARG A 123 2.32 13.51 -10.92
N GLN A 124 3.21 12.60 -10.58
CA GLN A 124 3.38 12.24 -9.18
C GLN A 124 4.20 13.34 -8.47
N ILE A 125 3.62 14.00 -7.46
CA ILE A 125 4.35 14.95 -6.62
C ILE A 125 5.27 14.16 -5.68
N ILE A 126 6.57 14.36 -5.84
CA ILE A 126 7.61 13.78 -4.99
C ILE A 126 8.30 14.90 -4.26
N THR A 127 8.20 14.91 -2.93
CA THR A 127 8.94 15.86 -2.08
C THR A 127 10.25 15.22 -1.63
N ALA A 128 11.33 16.00 -1.67
CA ALA A 128 12.68 15.51 -1.37
C ALA A 128 12.99 15.47 0.15
N ALA A 129 12.24 16.22 0.95
CA ALA A 129 12.48 16.39 2.38
C ALA A 129 11.16 16.53 3.14
N PRO A 130 11.14 16.32 4.47
CA PRO A 130 10.00 16.64 5.30
C PRO A 130 9.73 18.14 5.36
N ASN A 131 8.47 18.49 5.66
CA ASN A 131 7.99 19.88 5.82
C ASN A 131 8.11 20.75 4.56
N VAL A 132 8.18 20.14 3.37
CA VAL A 132 8.07 20.83 2.08
C VAL A 132 6.61 20.98 1.69
N MET A 133 5.83 19.91 1.82
CA MET A 133 4.41 19.89 1.49
C MET A 133 3.63 18.97 2.43
N TRP A 134 2.57 19.50 2.99
CA TRP A 134 1.55 18.72 3.70
C TRP A 134 0.29 18.63 2.87
N ALA A 135 -0.54 17.65 3.18
CA ALA A 135 -1.88 17.50 2.63
C ALA A 135 -2.89 17.52 3.77
N ILE A 136 -3.99 18.25 3.59
CA ILE A 136 -5.15 18.22 4.49
C ILE A 136 -6.38 17.72 3.74
N ASP A 137 -7.20 16.97 4.44
CA ASP A 137 -8.51 16.51 3.96
C ASP A 137 -9.40 16.23 5.16
N ALA A 138 -10.70 16.01 4.90
CA ALA A 138 -11.68 15.69 5.91
C ALA A 138 -12.51 14.46 5.54
N THR A 139 -12.89 13.70 6.54
CA THR A 139 -13.78 12.56 6.37
C THR A 139 -14.79 12.48 7.50
N GLN A 140 -15.85 11.71 7.32
CA GLN A 140 -16.90 11.54 8.31
C GLN A 140 -16.87 10.13 8.91
N VAL A 141 -17.20 10.05 10.19
CA VAL A 141 -17.45 8.82 10.94
C VAL A 141 -18.83 8.94 11.59
N THR A 142 -19.62 7.88 11.55
CA THR A 142 -20.96 7.88 12.18
C THR A 142 -20.86 7.32 13.59
N THR A 143 -21.51 8.00 14.54
CA THR A 143 -21.69 7.57 15.93
C THR A 143 -23.17 7.44 16.24
N VAL A 144 -23.50 6.66 17.26
CA VAL A 144 -24.91 6.41 17.66
C VAL A 144 -25.54 7.64 18.31
N ARG A 145 -24.79 8.30 19.21
CA ARG A 145 -25.34 9.41 20.03
C ARG A 145 -25.10 10.79 19.41
N ASP A 146 -23.95 10.99 18.77
CA ASP A 146 -23.56 12.29 18.24
C ASP A 146 -23.80 12.41 16.71
N GLY A 147 -24.32 11.35 16.07
CA GLY A 147 -24.56 11.33 14.63
C GLY A 147 -23.27 11.31 13.83
N LYS A 148 -23.23 12.01 12.70
CA LYS A 148 -22.03 12.14 11.86
C LYS A 148 -21.07 13.15 12.47
N VAL A 149 -19.85 12.70 12.75
CA VAL A 149 -18.76 13.55 13.21
C VAL A 149 -17.68 13.65 12.13
N TRP A 150 -16.96 14.77 12.13
CA TRP A 150 -15.93 15.08 11.16
C TRP A 150 -14.54 14.78 11.73
N LEU A 151 -13.71 14.15 10.93
CA LEU A 151 -12.28 13.95 11.20
C LEU A 151 -11.51 14.72 10.14
N PHE A 152 -10.78 15.74 10.55
CA PHE A 152 -9.76 16.43 9.75
C PHE A 152 -8.41 15.78 10.00
N GLY A 153 -7.60 15.60 8.94
CA GLY A 153 -6.26 15.04 9.05
C GLY A 153 -5.25 15.83 8.23
N VAL A 154 -4.04 16.00 8.76
CA VAL A 154 -2.91 16.64 8.09
C VAL A 154 -1.78 15.64 7.96
N ALA A 155 -1.43 15.30 6.73
CA ALA A 155 -0.38 14.32 6.43
C ALA A 155 0.83 14.97 5.78
N GLU A 156 2.02 14.53 6.18
CA GLU A 156 3.25 14.82 5.49
C GLU A 156 3.29 14.13 4.12
N HIS A 157 3.54 14.90 3.08
CA HIS A 157 3.57 14.34 1.73
C HIS A 157 4.80 13.45 1.50
N TRP A 158 5.92 13.76 2.13
CA TRP A 158 7.19 13.05 1.97
C TRP A 158 7.14 11.61 2.46
N ASN A 159 6.76 11.36 3.73
CA ASN A 159 6.79 10.03 4.36
C ASN A 159 5.40 9.49 4.73
N ALA A 160 4.32 10.21 4.41
CA ALA A 160 2.94 9.91 4.78
C ALA A 160 2.69 9.81 6.29
N GLU A 161 3.43 10.55 7.11
CA GLU A 161 3.19 10.70 8.54
C GLU A 161 1.92 11.50 8.79
N LEU A 162 1.07 11.08 9.72
CA LEU A 162 -0.08 11.88 10.16
C LEU A 162 0.38 12.83 11.27
N LEU A 163 0.52 14.11 10.91
CA LEU A 163 1.09 15.15 11.77
C LEU A 163 0.08 15.83 12.67
N GLY A 164 -1.14 16.00 12.19
CA GLY A 164 -2.19 16.66 12.94
C GLY A 164 -3.55 16.07 12.60
N TRP A 165 -4.43 16.09 13.57
CA TRP A 165 -5.79 15.62 13.38
C TRP A 165 -6.76 16.30 14.36
N HIS A 166 -8.01 16.41 13.97
CA HIS A 166 -9.04 16.94 14.84
C HIS A 166 -10.39 16.27 14.56
N VAL A 167 -11.13 15.92 15.62
CA VAL A 167 -12.47 15.31 15.52
C VAL A 167 -13.49 16.25 16.16
N ALA A 168 -14.50 16.66 15.37
CA ALA A 168 -15.53 17.61 15.78
C ALA A 168 -16.93 17.19 15.31
N LYS A 169 -17.97 17.72 15.96
CA LYS A 169 -19.38 17.52 15.55
C LYS A 169 -19.69 18.19 14.21
N HIS A 170 -19.06 19.33 13.96
CA HIS A 170 -19.32 20.14 12.78
C HIS A 170 -18.08 20.23 11.90
N GLY A 171 -18.28 20.09 10.57
CA GLY A 171 -17.20 20.24 9.61
C GLY A 171 -16.99 21.70 9.25
N THR A 172 -16.37 22.49 10.13
CA THR A 172 -16.14 23.92 9.89
C THR A 172 -14.68 24.21 9.58
N ARG A 173 -14.44 25.37 8.94
CA ARG A 173 -13.10 25.92 8.71
C ARG A 173 -12.26 26.05 9.98
N PHE A 174 -12.90 26.33 11.12
CA PHE A 174 -12.21 26.47 12.40
C PHE A 174 -11.67 25.15 12.91
N GLU A 175 -12.41 24.05 12.69
CA GLU A 175 -11.98 22.72 13.05
C GLU A 175 -10.84 22.22 12.12
N ALA A 176 -10.88 22.60 10.85
CA ALA A 176 -9.76 22.37 9.93
C ALA A 176 -8.49 23.09 10.40
N ILE A 177 -8.62 24.35 10.88
CA ILE A 177 -7.52 25.12 11.46
C ILE A 177 -6.91 24.42 12.68
N GLN A 178 -7.73 23.77 13.53
CA GLN A 178 -7.21 23.02 14.69
C GLN A 178 -6.29 21.87 14.28
N ALA A 179 -6.68 21.12 13.24
CA ALA A 179 -5.83 20.03 12.73
C ALA A 179 -4.48 20.55 12.20
N VAL A 180 -4.48 21.65 11.44
CA VAL A 180 -3.25 22.29 10.95
C VAL A 180 -2.43 22.85 12.10
N GLY A 181 -3.07 23.52 13.06
CA GLY A 181 -2.40 24.08 14.25
C GLY A 181 -1.71 23.02 15.09
N MET A 182 -2.33 21.81 15.23
CA MET A 182 -1.71 20.68 15.89
C MET A 182 -0.43 20.26 15.15
N ALA A 183 -0.48 20.12 13.82
CA ALA A 183 0.67 19.76 13.00
C ALA A 183 1.79 20.80 13.07
N VAL A 184 1.46 22.10 12.99
CA VAL A 184 2.42 23.22 13.09
C VAL A 184 3.12 23.19 14.45
N ARG A 185 2.36 23.04 15.54
CA ARG A 185 2.93 22.96 16.89
C ARG A 185 3.85 21.77 17.05
N GLN A 186 3.46 20.60 16.51
CA GLN A 186 4.27 19.39 16.59
C GLN A 186 5.58 19.50 15.82
N GLN A 187 5.59 20.14 14.65
CA GLN A 187 6.76 20.18 13.77
C GLN A 187 7.68 21.39 14.02
N PHE A 188 7.10 22.51 14.42
CA PHE A 188 7.85 23.78 14.54
C PHE A 188 7.88 24.32 15.99
N CYS A 189 7.28 23.60 16.95
CA CYS A 189 7.27 23.89 18.38
C CYS A 189 6.54 25.20 18.78
N HIS A 190 5.99 25.98 17.85
CA HIS A 190 5.26 27.22 18.12
C HIS A 190 4.19 27.51 17.07
N LEU A 191 3.29 28.45 17.34
CA LEU A 191 2.17 28.87 16.50
C LEU A 191 2.23 30.36 16.11
N GLY A 192 3.43 30.95 16.13
CA GLY A 192 3.62 32.36 15.80
C GLY A 192 3.53 32.66 14.30
N ALA A 193 3.57 33.95 13.97
CA ALA A 193 3.63 34.40 12.58
C ALA A 193 4.88 33.81 11.88
N GLY A 194 4.68 33.21 10.70
CA GLY A 194 5.75 32.63 9.91
C GLY A 194 6.35 31.33 10.47
N ALA A 195 5.72 30.68 11.47
CA ALA A 195 6.20 29.47 12.13
C ALA A 195 6.55 28.34 11.15
N ALA A 196 5.78 28.20 10.07
CA ALA A 196 5.95 27.18 9.04
C ALA A 196 6.33 27.78 7.68
N ARG A 197 7.18 28.80 7.67
CA ARG A 197 7.62 29.47 6.44
C ARG A 197 8.29 28.46 5.48
N GLY A 198 7.85 28.49 4.21
CA GLY A 198 8.36 27.58 3.17
C GLY A 198 7.57 26.29 3.01
N LEU A 199 6.61 26.02 3.90
CA LEU A 199 5.73 24.89 3.79
C LEU A 199 4.57 25.18 2.81
N ALA A 200 4.22 24.22 1.96
CA ALA A 200 3.00 24.22 1.18
C ALA A 200 1.94 23.31 1.83
N LEU A 201 0.69 23.77 1.88
CA LEU A 201 -0.43 22.95 2.35
C LEU A 201 -1.36 22.66 1.17
N ARG A 202 -1.42 21.38 0.78
CA ARG A 202 -2.29 20.92 -0.28
C ARG A 202 -3.66 20.57 0.26
N HIS A 203 -4.70 21.07 -0.43
CA HIS A 203 -6.10 20.82 -0.12
C HIS A 203 -6.95 20.83 -1.39
N ASP A 204 -8.15 20.26 -1.31
CA ASP A 204 -9.15 20.38 -2.35
C ASP A 204 -9.84 21.77 -2.33
N HIS A 205 -10.82 21.97 -3.20
CA HIS A 205 -11.63 23.20 -3.26
C HIS A 205 -12.84 23.19 -2.30
N GLY A 206 -12.81 22.34 -1.27
CA GLY A 206 -13.84 22.28 -0.27
C GLY A 206 -14.06 23.63 0.41
N SER A 207 -15.33 23.99 0.68
CA SER A 207 -15.72 25.31 1.25
C SER A 207 -14.97 25.64 2.54
N ASN A 208 -14.63 24.66 3.35
CA ASN A 208 -13.87 24.84 4.61
C ASN A 208 -12.45 25.35 4.35
N PHE A 209 -11.78 24.80 3.34
CA PHE A 209 -10.41 25.13 3.01
C PHE A 209 -10.30 26.41 2.15
N MET A 210 -11.35 26.70 1.36
CA MET A 210 -11.43 27.93 0.57
C MET A 210 -11.88 29.16 1.38
N ALA A 211 -12.39 28.94 2.60
CA ALA A 211 -12.85 30.03 3.46
C ALA A 211 -11.71 31.00 3.80
N GLU A 212 -12.03 32.31 3.76
CA GLU A 212 -11.06 33.38 4.00
C GLU A 212 -10.33 33.24 5.35
N ALA A 213 -11.06 32.85 6.40
CA ALA A 213 -10.49 32.66 7.73
C ALA A 213 -9.41 31.54 7.74
N PHE A 214 -9.68 30.43 7.05
CA PHE A 214 -8.70 29.34 6.91
C PHE A 214 -7.48 29.81 6.14
N GLN A 215 -7.67 30.46 4.99
CA GLN A 215 -6.62 30.96 4.13
C GLN A 215 -5.75 32.04 4.83
N LYS A 216 -6.38 32.94 5.59
CA LYS A 216 -5.67 33.95 6.41
C LYS A 216 -4.81 33.28 7.50
N GLN A 217 -5.36 32.28 8.18
CA GLN A 217 -4.67 31.58 9.26
C GLN A 217 -3.45 30.79 8.77
N ILE A 218 -3.55 30.05 7.68
CA ILE A 218 -2.41 29.30 7.16
C ILE A 218 -1.31 30.25 6.67
N ARG A 219 -1.68 31.36 6.00
CA ARG A 219 -0.71 32.39 5.59
C ARG A 219 -0.06 33.08 6.77
N PHE A 220 -0.80 33.33 7.87
CA PHE A 220 -0.20 33.85 9.11
C PHE A 220 0.91 32.92 9.63
N TRP A 221 0.73 31.62 9.57
CA TRP A 221 1.80 30.66 9.90
C TRP A 221 2.91 30.58 8.86
N GLY A 222 2.81 31.30 7.75
CA GLY A 222 3.81 31.25 6.65
C GLY A 222 3.61 30.10 5.69
N ILE A 223 2.47 29.43 5.74
CA ILE A 223 2.12 28.30 4.86
C ILE A 223 1.54 28.81 3.55
N SER A 224 2.06 28.34 2.43
CA SER A 224 1.54 28.63 1.10
C SER A 224 0.44 27.64 0.73
N PRO A 225 -0.75 28.10 0.29
CA PRO A 225 -1.80 27.20 -0.20
C PRO A 225 -1.36 26.51 -1.50
N SER A 226 -1.65 25.22 -1.63
CA SER A 226 -1.47 24.44 -2.84
C SER A 226 -2.81 23.76 -3.18
N TYR A 227 -3.33 24.04 -4.35
CA TYR A 227 -4.64 23.52 -4.74
C TYR A 227 -4.49 22.19 -5.47
N ALA A 228 -5.33 21.20 -5.14
CA ALA A 228 -5.48 20.01 -5.95
C ALA A 228 -6.14 20.42 -7.29
N PHE A 229 -5.64 19.87 -8.41
CA PHE A 229 -6.23 20.19 -9.70
C PHE A 229 -7.68 19.70 -9.78
N VAL A 230 -8.55 20.53 -10.33
CA VAL A 230 -9.95 20.16 -10.59
C VAL A 230 -9.97 19.01 -11.59
N GLY A 231 -10.59 17.88 -11.23
CA GLY A 231 -10.67 16.70 -12.07
C GLY A 231 -9.47 15.72 -11.99
N GLU A 232 -8.43 16.04 -11.19
CA GLU A 232 -7.31 15.13 -10.92
C GLU A 232 -7.25 14.77 -9.41
N PRO A 233 -8.11 13.86 -8.91
CA PRO A 233 -8.15 13.47 -7.50
C PRO A 233 -6.83 12.85 -7.02
N GLU A 234 -6.01 12.36 -7.92
CA GLU A 234 -4.72 11.71 -7.62
C GLU A 234 -3.70 12.64 -6.98
N THR A 235 -3.88 13.93 -7.10
CA THR A 235 -2.98 14.95 -6.54
C THR A 235 -3.07 15.06 -5.01
N ASN A 236 -4.12 14.52 -4.37
CA ASN A 236 -4.28 14.41 -2.92
C ASN A 236 -4.17 12.95 -2.40
N GLY A 237 -3.65 12.04 -3.23
CA GLY A 237 -3.64 10.61 -2.99
C GLY A 237 -2.89 10.14 -1.74
N VAL A 238 -2.05 10.98 -1.10
CA VAL A 238 -1.36 10.64 0.15
C VAL A 238 -2.36 10.61 1.30
N ILE A 239 -3.13 11.68 1.50
CA ILE A 239 -4.10 11.77 2.60
C ILE A 239 -5.32 10.86 2.34
N GLU A 240 -5.76 10.73 1.08
CA GLU A 240 -6.83 9.79 0.73
C GLU A 240 -6.48 8.35 1.07
N ARG A 241 -5.26 7.91 0.75
CA ARG A 241 -4.76 6.57 1.10
C ARG A 241 -4.66 6.39 2.61
N LEU A 242 -4.23 7.43 3.32
CA LEU A 242 -4.15 7.42 4.78
C LEU A 242 -5.55 7.26 5.39
N PHE A 243 -6.54 8.04 4.95
CA PHE A 243 -7.92 7.93 5.43
C PHE A 243 -8.55 6.58 5.07
N ARG A 244 -8.24 6.01 3.91
CA ARG A 244 -8.64 4.64 3.59
C ARG A 244 -8.08 3.66 4.61
N THR A 245 -6.77 3.72 4.87
CA THR A 245 -6.12 2.86 5.87
C THR A 245 -6.74 3.06 7.24
N LEU A 246 -6.94 4.29 7.69
CA LEU A 246 -7.60 4.59 8.96
C LEU A 246 -9.00 3.96 9.03
N LYS A 247 -9.82 4.16 8.00
CA LYS A 247 -11.17 3.57 7.98
C LYS A 247 -11.15 2.04 8.00
N GLU A 248 -10.27 1.42 7.23
CA GLU A 248 -10.11 -0.04 7.22
C GLU A 248 -9.66 -0.58 8.59
N GLN A 249 -8.83 0.16 9.33
CA GLN A 249 -8.25 -0.31 10.58
C GLN A 249 -9.11 -0.02 11.81
N ILE A 250 -9.83 1.10 11.85
CA ILE A 250 -10.53 1.51 13.08
C ILE A 250 -12.00 1.86 12.91
N VAL A 251 -12.52 2.01 11.66
CA VAL A 251 -13.92 2.40 11.44
C VAL A 251 -14.74 1.23 10.93
N HIS A 252 -14.26 0.50 9.91
CA HIS A 252 -15.03 -0.57 9.30
C HIS A 252 -15.24 -1.73 10.31
N GLY A 253 -16.49 -2.13 10.45
CA GLY A 253 -16.88 -3.21 11.37
C GLY A 253 -16.96 -2.78 12.84
N ARG A 254 -16.82 -1.48 13.15
CA ARG A 254 -16.95 -0.94 14.50
C ARG A 254 -18.10 0.06 14.59
N ILE A 255 -18.84 0.00 15.70
CA ILE A 255 -19.91 0.96 16.04
C ILE A 255 -19.39 1.83 17.15
N PHE A 256 -19.32 3.13 16.92
CA PHE A 256 -18.96 4.13 17.91
C PHE A 256 -20.20 4.68 18.60
N GLN A 257 -20.19 4.80 19.93
CA GLN A 257 -21.28 5.38 20.67
C GLN A 257 -21.20 6.91 20.67
N THR A 258 -20.01 7.45 20.88
CA THR A 258 -19.79 8.90 21.06
C THR A 258 -18.60 9.38 20.22
N ILE A 259 -18.52 10.71 20.07
CA ILE A 259 -17.38 11.40 19.45
C ILE A 259 -16.07 11.12 20.20
N ASP A 260 -16.12 10.94 21.53
CA ASP A 260 -14.92 10.70 22.31
C ASP A 260 -14.33 9.32 22.04
N GLU A 261 -15.16 8.31 21.81
CA GLU A 261 -14.69 7.01 21.34
C GLU A 261 -13.97 7.10 19.98
N VAL A 262 -14.46 7.96 19.09
CA VAL A 262 -13.79 8.22 17.80
C VAL A 262 -12.45 8.91 18.03
N ARG A 263 -12.38 9.90 18.93
CA ARG A 263 -11.14 10.61 19.29
C ARG A 263 -10.08 9.65 19.84
N ASP A 264 -10.48 8.76 20.75
CA ASP A 264 -9.56 7.78 21.35
C ASP A 264 -9.07 6.74 20.34
N ALA A 265 -9.96 6.27 19.47
CA ALA A 265 -9.59 5.37 18.39
C ALA A 265 -8.62 6.03 17.41
N VAL A 266 -8.86 7.28 17.01
CA VAL A 266 -7.96 8.04 16.12
C VAL A 266 -6.61 8.29 16.81
N ARG A 267 -6.61 8.69 18.10
CA ARG A 267 -5.37 8.90 18.87
C ARG A 267 -4.49 7.64 18.88
N SER A 268 -5.09 6.51 19.21
CA SER A 268 -4.42 5.22 19.25
C SER A 268 -3.92 4.78 17.88
N PHE A 269 -4.74 4.98 16.84
CA PHE A 269 -4.35 4.70 15.47
C PHE A 269 -3.16 5.55 15.04
N VAL A 270 -3.18 6.86 15.26
CA VAL A 270 -2.10 7.78 14.84
C VAL A 270 -0.77 7.40 15.46
N ALA A 271 -0.77 7.15 16.78
CA ALA A 271 0.44 6.75 17.49
C ALA A 271 1.06 5.49 16.89
N ARG A 272 0.24 4.45 16.67
CA ARG A 272 0.70 3.18 16.10
C ARG A 272 1.03 3.27 14.62
N TYR A 273 0.22 4.00 13.84
CA TYR A 273 0.45 4.18 12.41
C TYR A 273 1.81 4.84 12.14
N ASN A 274 2.10 5.93 12.84
CA ASN A 274 3.36 6.63 12.67
C ASN A 274 4.57 5.80 13.10
N ALA A 275 4.42 4.97 14.17
CA ALA A 275 5.51 4.17 14.71
C ALA A 275 5.72 2.83 13.99
N GLU A 276 4.65 2.18 13.50
CA GLU A 276 4.71 0.76 13.11
C GLU A 276 4.29 0.49 11.65
N TRP A 277 3.51 1.40 11.02
CA TRP A 277 2.97 1.14 9.69
C TRP A 277 4.04 1.22 8.61
N LEU A 278 4.47 0.07 8.08
CA LEU A 278 5.50 0.02 7.05
C LEU A 278 4.96 0.49 5.69
N ILE A 279 5.61 1.48 5.09
CA ILE A 279 5.21 2.10 3.82
C ILE A 279 6.21 1.76 2.72
N GLU A 280 5.72 1.24 1.60
CA GLU A 280 6.57 0.79 0.48
C GLU A 280 7.44 1.94 -0.08
N LYS A 281 6.88 3.16 -0.24
CA LYS A 281 7.64 4.34 -0.70
C LYS A 281 8.75 4.77 0.26
N ASN A 282 8.63 4.44 1.55
CA ASN A 282 9.64 4.70 2.58
C ASN A 282 10.69 3.58 2.68
N GLY A 283 10.75 2.67 1.69
CA GLY A 283 11.60 1.50 1.75
C GLY A 283 11.17 0.48 2.80
N HIS A 284 9.87 0.39 3.04
CA HIS A 284 9.26 -0.43 4.11
C HIS A 284 9.69 -0.03 5.52
N ARG A 285 9.88 1.26 5.77
CA ARG A 285 10.02 1.85 7.10
C ARG A 285 8.72 2.50 7.53
N SER A 286 8.54 2.67 8.83
CA SER A 286 7.46 3.49 9.37
C SER A 286 7.68 4.99 9.06
N PRO A 287 6.64 5.83 9.12
CA PRO A 287 6.81 7.28 9.02
C PRO A 287 7.81 7.84 10.04
N ALA A 288 7.74 7.42 11.29
CA ALA A 288 8.63 7.87 12.35
C ALA A 288 10.09 7.45 12.10
N ASP A 289 10.34 6.19 11.71
CA ASP A 289 11.69 5.72 11.39
C ASP A 289 12.29 6.47 10.21
N MET A 290 11.48 6.78 9.20
CA MET A 290 11.92 7.54 8.04
C MET A 290 12.31 8.96 8.42
N ARG A 291 11.54 9.62 9.31
CA ARG A 291 11.86 10.96 9.82
C ARG A 291 13.12 10.95 10.68
N ALA A 292 13.24 10.00 11.59
CA ALA A 292 14.41 9.86 12.46
C ALA A 292 15.70 9.63 11.65
N ALA A 293 15.66 8.77 10.64
CA ALA A 293 16.78 8.52 9.75
C ALA A 293 17.22 9.80 8.99
N TRP A 294 16.24 10.57 8.48
CA TRP A 294 16.53 11.85 7.81
C TRP A 294 17.16 12.87 8.74
N GLN A 295 16.67 13.01 9.96
CA GLN A 295 17.23 13.89 10.97
C GLN A 295 18.68 13.53 11.29
N GLN A 296 18.94 12.23 11.53
CA GLN A 296 20.32 11.76 11.80
C GLN A 296 21.28 12.05 10.64
N GLU A 297 20.82 11.85 9.40
CA GLU A 297 21.63 12.14 8.21
C GLU A 297 21.89 13.64 8.07
N THR A 298 20.91 14.49 8.34
CA THR A 298 21.04 15.95 8.30
C THR A 298 22.04 16.44 9.36
N PHE A 299 21.95 15.91 10.58
CA PHE A 299 22.95 16.24 11.64
C PHE A 299 24.36 15.83 11.25
N ARG A 300 24.55 14.63 10.67
CA ARG A 300 25.88 14.17 10.22
C ARG A 300 26.47 15.03 9.10
N ARG A 301 25.64 15.64 8.27
CA ARG A 301 26.11 16.53 7.19
C ARG A 301 26.43 17.94 7.67
N ALA A 302 25.85 18.33 8.79
CA ALA A 302 26.08 19.65 9.40
C ALA A 302 27.26 19.68 10.38
N ALA A 303 27.72 18.51 10.85
CA ALA A 303 28.89 18.32 11.67
C ALA A 303 30.15 18.09 10.83
#